data_db370dde87c25dc82f111ade62e0dbf3
#
_entry.id   db370dde87c25dc82f111ade62e0dbf3
#
_cell.length_a   1.000
_cell.length_b   1.000
_cell.length_c   1.000
_cell.angle_alpha   90.00
_cell.angle_beta   90.00
_cell.angle_gamma   90.00
#
_symmetry.space_group_name_H-M   'P 1'
#
loop_
_entity.id
_entity.type
_entity.pdbx_description
1 polymer ?
#
loop_
_entity_poly.entity_id
_entity_poly.type
_entity_poly.pdbx_seq_one_letter_code
_entity_poly.pdbx_strand_id
1 'polypeptide(L)'
;QQGAILDDVENWSFWSAPHTSSGEEIRSPDGRQFVQARAFITSSEVFAYGRLNSLSIEFSPLLADPVVAEVALLDEPQPEDGVVEVPLGEPVNLTYDVRADFTSNAQVGFNAIRLRTPEAVEFQRFEMGEPLAGVEPDSFVVNDGSLVVFFPSNPVHPATNQWAPSLSLGSLLY
;
A
#
# COMPACT_ATOMS: atom_id res chain seq x y z
N GLN A 1 -11.37 33.69 29.60
CA GLN A 1 -10.71 32.47 30.08
C GLN A 1 -10.53 31.56 28.87
N GLN A 2 -9.30 31.27 28.52
CA GLN A 2 -9.00 30.34 27.45
C GLN A 2 -9.22 28.91 27.97
N GLY A 3 -10.07 28.13 27.32
CA GLY A 3 -10.32 26.73 27.68
C GLY A 3 -9.08 25.86 27.52
N ALA A 4 -9.09 24.69 28.14
CA ALA A 4 -8.03 23.71 27.96
C ALA A 4 -7.98 23.28 26.47
N ILE A 5 -6.78 23.25 25.90
CA ILE A 5 -6.55 22.66 24.57
C ILE A 5 -6.46 21.15 24.78
N LEU A 6 -7.45 20.44 24.28
CA LEU A 6 -7.48 18.97 24.29
C LEU A 6 -7.15 18.45 22.89
N ASP A 7 -6.45 17.33 22.84
CA ASP A 7 -6.22 16.64 21.59
C ASP A 7 -7.53 15.99 21.12
N ASP A 8 -7.91 16.24 19.88
CA ASP A 8 -9.08 15.64 19.22
C ASP A 8 -8.69 14.27 18.66
N VAL A 9 -8.66 13.27 19.54
CA VAL A 9 -8.24 11.90 19.20
C VAL A 9 -9.23 11.14 18.34
N GLU A 10 -10.45 11.64 18.16
CA GLU A 10 -11.46 11.03 17.30
C GLU A 10 -11.22 11.38 15.83
N ASN A 11 -10.76 12.59 15.54
CA ASN A 11 -10.57 13.08 14.17
C ASN A 11 -9.10 13.15 13.74
N TRP A 12 -8.16 13.12 14.68
CA TRP A 12 -6.74 13.21 14.42
C TRP A 12 -5.99 11.95 14.87
N SER A 13 -5.03 11.50 14.06
CA SER A 13 -4.05 10.53 14.54
C SER A 13 -3.09 11.17 15.55
N PHE A 14 -2.43 10.35 16.35
CA PHE A 14 -1.35 10.84 17.19
C PHE A 14 -0.21 11.42 16.33
N TRP A 15 0.59 12.29 16.95
CA TRP A 15 1.80 12.80 16.31
C TRP A 15 2.73 11.64 15.90
N SER A 16 3.24 11.71 14.69
CA SER A 16 4.32 10.81 14.27
C SER A 16 5.60 11.08 15.05
N ALA A 17 6.54 10.14 15.01
CA ALA A 17 7.90 10.42 15.47
C ALA A 17 8.47 11.63 14.69
N PRO A 18 9.32 12.45 15.34
CA PRO A 18 9.92 13.60 14.67
C PRO A 18 10.71 13.21 13.42
N HIS A 19 10.56 14.00 12.37
CA HIS A 19 11.42 13.95 11.19
C HIS A 19 12.66 14.77 11.47
N THR A 20 13.82 14.21 11.21
CA THR A 20 15.12 14.82 11.51
C THR A 20 15.89 15.22 10.26
N SER A 21 15.44 14.76 9.08
CA SER A 21 16.08 15.03 7.80
C SER A 21 15.07 15.47 6.75
N SER A 22 15.53 16.24 5.78
CA SER A 22 14.70 16.60 4.62
C SER A 22 14.49 15.39 3.72
N GLY A 23 13.27 15.28 3.14
CA GLY A 23 12.91 14.19 2.22
C GLY A 23 12.54 12.88 2.89
N GLU A 24 12.36 12.86 4.23
CA GLU A 24 11.81 11.68 4.90
C GLU A 24 10.33 11.49 4.54
N GLU A 25 9.92 10.24 4.38
CA GLU A 25 8.53 9.84 4.17
C GLU A 25 7.67 10.22 5.38
N ILE A 26 6.49 10.76 5.13
CA ILE A 26 5.52 11.10 6.18
C ILE A 26 5.00 9.81 6.78
N ARG A 27 5.14 9.67 8.11
CA ARG A 27 4.77 8.47 8.88
C ARG A 27 3.34 8.52 9.43
N SER A 28 2.60 9.56 9.10
CA SER A 28 1.17 9.66 9.43
C SER A 28 0.34 8.78 8.51
N PRO A 29 -0.86 8.33 8.94
CA PRO A 29 -1.73 7.54 8.08
C PRO A 29 -2.08 8.26 6.78
N ASP A 30 -2.04 7.54 5.66
CA ASP A 30 -2.46 8.01 4.35
C ASP A 30 -3.97 8.28 4.27
N GLY A 31 -4.40 8.96 3.19
CA GLY A 31 -5.80 9.21 2.92
C GLY A 31 -6.46 10.26 3.82
N ARG A 32 -5.69 11.02 4.60
CA ARG A 32 -6.23 12.07 5.45
C ARG A 32 -6.42 13.38 4.69
N GLN A 33 -7.57 14.04 4.91
CA GLN A 33 -7.91 15.31 4.28
C GLN A 33 -7.06 16.49 4.79
N PHE A 34 -6.60 16.41 6.04
CA PHE A 34 -5.84 17.47 6.69
C PHE A 34 -4.54 16.93 7.29
N VAL A 35 -3.49 17.73 7.18
CA VAL A 35 -2.18 17.47 7.77
C VAL A 35 -1.80 18.65 8.65
N GLN A 36 -1.30 18.36 9.86
CA GLN A 36 -0.75 19.36 10.76
C GLN A 36 0.75 19.11 10.96
N ALA A 37 1.56 20.13 10.75
CA ALA A 37 2.99 20.08 10.99
C ALA A 37 3.37 20.96 12.19
N ARG A 38 4.31 20.50 13.00
CA ARG A 38 4.89 21.25 14.12
C ARG A 38 6.42 21.25 13.99
N ALA A 39 7.01 22.43 14.00
CA ALA A 39 8.46 22.57 14.03
C ALA A 39 8.94 22.91 15.44
N PHE A 40 9.97 22.20 15.87
CA PHE A 40 10.69 22.52 17.13
C PHE A 40 12.05 23.08 16.78
N ILE A 41 12.28 24.32 17.22
CA ILE A 41 13.56 25.00 17.04
C ILE A 41 14.14 25.23 18.43
N THR A 42 15.27 24.63 18.71
CA THR A 42 15.97 24.77 19.99
C THR A 42 17.32 25.43 19.79
N SER A 43 17.73 26.23 20.74
CA SER A 43 19.07 26.81 20.79
C SER A 43 19.70 26.51 22.14
N SER A 44 20.95 26.10 22.15
CA SER A 44 21.75 25.88 23.35
C SER A 44 22.45 27.14 23.84
N GLU A 45 22.46 28.20 23.03
CA GLU A 45 23.16 29.46 23.31
C GLU A 45 22.23 30.66 23.23
N VAL A 46 22.43 31.64 24.09
CA VAL A 46 21.59 32.86 24.18
C VAL A 46 21.64 33.71 22.91
N PHE A 47 22.76 33.67 22.20
CA PHE A 47 22.95 34.46 20.98
C PHE A 47 22.80 33.67 19.68
N ALA A 48 22.53 32.35 19.76
CA ALA A 48 22.25 31.52 18.62
C ALA A 48 20.75 31.31 18.45
N TYR A 49 20.25 31.44 17.23
CA TYR A 49 18.85 31.16 16.92
C TYR A 49 18.75 30.29 15.68
N GLY A 50 17.78 29.38 15.71
CA GLY A 50 17.41 28.61 14.54
C GLY A 50 16.39 29.38 13.68
N ARG A 51 16.43 29.18 12.39
CA ARG A 51 15.48 29.73 11.44
C ARG A 51 14.97 28.64 10.50
N LEU A 52 13.66 28.48 10.45
CA LEU A 52 13.01 27.68 9.42
C LEU A 52 12.73 28.59 8.22
N ASN A 53 13.36 28.34 7.08
CA ASN A 53 13.17 29.14 5.87
C ASN A 53 12.00 28.66 5.03
N SER A 54 11.79 27.36 4.97
CA SER A 54 10.68 26.75 4.22
C SER A 54 10.32 25.39 4.83
N LEU A 55 9.07 25.02 4.67
CA LEU A 55 8.53 23.69 4.89
C LEU A 55 7.72 23.34 3.65
N SER A 56 8.01 22.21 3.04
CA SER A 56 7.23 21.66 1.93
C SER A 56 6.77 20.26 2.26
N ILE A 57 5.58 19.93 1.84
CA ILE A 57 4.99 18.59 1.94
C ILE A 57 4.60 18.18 0.52
N GLU A 58 5.14 17.06 0.06
CA GLU A 58 4.75 16.46 -1.21
C GLU A 58 3.67 15.42 -0.95
N PHE A 59 2.65 15.39 -1.77
CA PHE A 59 1.57 14.41 -1.70
C PHE A 59 1.12 14.04 -3.12
N SER A 60 0.64 12.81 -3.25
CA SER A 60 0.02 12.30 -4.47
C SER A 60 -1.49 12.10 -4.27
N PRO A 61 -2.29 12.10 -5.33
CA PRO A 61 -3.66 11.63 -5.26
C PRO A 61 -3.73 10.19 -4.77
N LEU A 62 -4.85 9.80 -4.16
CA LEU A 62 -5.11 8.40 -3.82
C LEU A 62 -5.10 7.56 -5.09
N LEU A 63 -4.53 6.37 -5.01
CA LEU A 63 -4.55 5.41 -6.12
C LEU A 63 -5.96 4.87 -6.31
N ALA A 64 -6.60 4.42 -5.25
CA ALA A 64 -7.96 3.92 -5.16
C ALA A 64 -8.47 4.06 -3.73
N ASP A 65 -9.77 3.82 -3.47
CA ASP A 65 -10.34 3.90 -2.13
C ASP A 65 -11.66 3.11 -2.06
N PRO A 66 -11.65 1.94 -1.40
CA PRO A 66 -10.52 1.25 -0.79
C PRO A 66 -9.74 0.37 -1.78
N VAL A 67 -8.61 -0.16 -1.31
CA VAL A 67 -7.95 -1.35 -1.89
C VAL A 67 -8.02 -2.46 -0.85
N VAL A 68 -8.59 -3.58 -1.23
CA VAL A 68 -8.68 -4.79 -0.42
C VAL A 68 -7.93 -5.92 -1.11
N ALA A 69 -7.39 -6.85 -0.34
CA ALA A 69 -6.71 -8.00 -0.89
C ALA A 69 -7.00 -9.24 -0.06
N GLU A 70 -7.02 -10.38 -0.72
CA GLU A 70 -7.26 -11.69 -0.14
C GLU A 70 -6.19 -12.67 -0.63
N VAL A 71 -5.79 -13.58 0.25
CA VAL A 71 -4.89 -14.69 -0.06
C VAL A 71 -5.65 -15.99 0.16
N ALA A 72 -5.61 -16.87 -0.81
CA ALA A 72 -6.22 -18.19 -0.73
C ALA A 72 -5.34 -19.24 -1.40
N LEU A 73 -5.65 -20.53 -1.17
CA LEU A 73 -5.06 -21.60 -1.97
C LEU A 73 -5.61 -21.54 -3.39
N LEU A 74 -4.77 -21.85 -4.38
CA LEU A 74 -5.18 -21.81 -5.78
C LEU A 74 -6.31 -22.78 -6.12
N ASP A 75 -6.36 -23.92 -5.42
CA ASP A 75 -7.40 -24.95 -5.54
C ASP A 75 -8.59 -24.75 -4.59
N GLU A 76 -8.48 -23.82 -3.63
CA GLU A 76 -9.55 -23.42 -2.70
C GLU A 76 -9.60 -21.90 -2.57
N PRO A 77 -10.01 -21.18 -3.65
CA PRO A 77 -9.96 -19.71 -3.67
C PRO A 77 -11.01 -19.04 -2.78
N GLN A 78 -11.97 -19.78 -2.23
CA GLN A 78 -13.00 -19.27 -1.34
C GLN A 78 -13.17 -20.22 -0.14
N PRO A 79 -12.26 -20.17 0.83
CA PRO A 79 -12.36 -21.02 2.02
C PRO A 79 -13.61 -20.66 2.84
N GLU A 80 -14.38 -21.68 3.27
CA GLU A 80 -15.68 -21.50 3.95
C GLU A 80 -15.57 -20.63 5.21
N ASP A 81 -14.48 -20.79 5.97
CA ASP A 81 -14.27 -20.07 7.24
C ASP A 81 -13.37 -18.83 7.09
N GLY A 82 -12.98 -18.45 5.85
CA GLY A 82 -12.04 -17.36 5.60
C GLY A 82 -10.62 -17.62 6.13
N VAL A 83 -10.29 -18.88 6.39
CA VAL A 83 -8.98 -19.33 6.90
C VAL A 83 -8.40 -20.35 5.94
N VAL A 84 -7.14 -20.14 5.59
CA VAL A 84 -6.36 -21.07 4.76
C VAL A 84 -5.42 -21.86 5.66
N GLU A 85 -5.55 -23.18 5.64
CA GLU A 85 -4.64 -24.10 6.31
C GLU A 85 -3.60 -24.61 5.31
N VAL A 86 -2.32 -24.45 5.64
CA VAL A 86 -1.22 -24.89 4.79
C VAL A 86 -0.32 -25.88 5.54
N PRO A 87 0.16 -26.94 4.88
CA PRO A 87 1.08 -27.88 5.49
C PRO A 87 2.45 -27.21 5.73
N LEU A 88 3.01 -27.44 6.92
CA LEU A 88 4.30 -26.88 7.27
C LEU A 88 5.43 -27.53 6.45
N GLY A 89 6.25 -26.73 5.82
CA GLY A 89 7.43 -27.20 5.06
C GLY A 89 7.12 -27.83 3.72
N GLU A 90 5.90 -27.70 3.21
CA GLU A 90 5.52 -28.14 1.87
C GLU A 90 5.25 -26.96 0.96
N PRO A 91 5.62 -27.04 -0.34
CA PRO A 91 5.31 -26.00 -1.28
C PRO A 91 3.81 -25.95 -1.57
N VAL A 92 3.23 -24.75 -1.54
CA VAL A 92 1.81 -24.52 -1.84
C VAL A 92 1.65 -23.51 -2.96
N ASN A 93 0.56 -23.64 -3.72
CA ASN A 93 0.16 -22.65 -4.72
C ASN A 93 -0.90 -21.75 -4.12
N LEU A 94 -0.66 -20.46 -4.18
CA LEU A 94 -1.56 -19.43 -3.64
C LEU A 94 -2.08 -18.53 -4.75
N THR A 95 -3.28 -18.01 -4.56
CA THR A 95 -3.80 -16.85 -5.29
C THR A 95 -3.82 -15.63 -4.36
N TYR A 96 -3.52 -14.48 -4.94
CA TYR A 96 -3.55 -13.19 -4.27
C TYR A 96 -4.46 -12.26 -5.08
N ASP A 97 -5.68 -12.13 -4.61
CA ASP A 97 -6.70 -11.34 -5.27
C ASP A 97 -6.72 -9.93 -4.70
N VAL A 98 -6.69 -8.94 -5.58
CA VAL A 98 -6.73 -7.52 -5.21
C VAL A 98 -7.96 -6.90 -5.84
N ARG A 99 -8.72 -6.16 -5.05
CA ARG A 99 -9.84 -5.37 -5.51
C ARG A 99 -9.62 -3.91 -5.17
N ALA A 100 -9.73 -3.06 -6.18
CA ALA A 100 -9.67 -1.62 -6.04
C ALA A 100 -11.02 -1.00 -6.40
N ASP A 101 -11.57 -0.23 -5.50
CA ASP A 101 -12.77 0.56 -5.77
C ASP A 101 -12.38 2.03 -5.98
N PHE A 102 -13.12 2.71 -6.85
CA PHE A 102 -12.89 4.11 -7.19
C PHE A 102 -14.12 4.92 -6.82
N THR A 103 -13.97 5.80 -5.84
CA THR A 103 -15.05 6.67 -5.34
C THR A 103 -14.99 8.07 -5.95
N SER A 104 -13.90 8.40 -6.65
CA SER A 104 -13.67 9.71 -7.26
C SER A 104 -12.85 9.60 -8.54
N ASN A 105 -13.17 10.44 -9.52
CA ASN A 105 -12.36 10.60 -10.75
C ASN A 105 -10.98 11.24 -10.52
N ALA A 106 -10.71 11.72 -9.30
CA ALA A 106 -9.39 12.22 -8.93
C ALA A 106 -8.41 11.12 -8.53
N GLN A 107 -8.89 9.89 -8.35
CA GLN A 107 -8.05 8.73 -8.08
C GLN A 107 -7.35 8.29 -9.38
N VAL A 108 -6.09 7.97 -9.28
CA VAL A 108 -5.23 7.77 -10.47
C VAL A 108 -5.01 6.30 -10.82
N GLY A 109 -5.46 5.38 -9.96
CA GLY A 109 -5.22 3.95 -10.15
C GLY A 109 -3.76 3.54 -9.94
N PHE A 110 -3.42 2.34 -10.37
CA PHE A 110 -2.07 1.80 -10.25
C PHE A 110 -1.76 0.83 -11.40
N ASN A 111 -0.49 0.64 -11.63
CA ASN A 111 0.04 -0.20 -12.72
C ASN A 111 1.16 -1.13 -12.25
N ALA A 112 1.29 -1.29 -10.95
CA ALA A 112 2.21 -2.24 -10.34
C ALA A 112 1.69 -2.72 -8.99
N ILE A 113 1.99 -3.95 -8.65
CA ILE A 113 1.73 -4.55 -7.34
C ILE A 113 3.04 -5.08 -6.81
N ARG A 114 3.33 -4.77 -5.53
CA ARG A 114 4.42 -5.36 -4.79
C ARG A 114 3.89 -6.21 -3.66
N LEU A 115 4.19 -7.48 -3.67
CA LEU A 115 3.95 -8.39 -2.57
C LEU A 115 5.24 -8.59 -1.78
N ARG A 116 5.13 -8.58 -0.46
CA ARG A 116 6.18 -9.04 0.43
C ARG A 116 5.89 -10.49 0.78
N THR A 117 6.85 -11.34 0.56
CA THR A 117 6.74 -12.77 0.80
C THR A 117 7.80 -13.20 1.82
N PRO A 118 7.54 -14.21 2.66
CA PRO A 118 8.52 -14.67 3.64
C PRO A 118 9.77 -15.25 2.97
N GLU A 119 9.61 -15.83 1.78
CA GLU A 119 10.68 -16.42 0.96
C GLU A 119 10.49 -16.08 -0.52
N ALA A 120 11.41 -16.51 -1.36
CA ALA A 120 11.29 -16.39 -2.80
C ALA A 120 10.08 -17.19 -3.32
N VAL A 121 9.28 -16.57 -4.17
CA VAL A 121 8.10 -17.15 -4.78
C VAL A 121 8.32 -17.40 -6.26
N GLU A 122 7.62 -18.37 -6.83
CA GLU A 122 7.53 -18.54 -8.27
C GLU A 122 6.28 -17.82 -8.77
N PHE A 123 6.47 -16.82 -9.63
CA PHE A 123 5.36 -16.16 -10.32
C PHE A 123 4.81 -17.10 -11.40
N GLN A 124 3.51 -17.41 -11.34
CA GLN A 124 2.88 -18.34 -12.26
C GLN A 124 1.97 -17.65 -13.26
N ARG A 125 1.05 -16.78 -12.79
CA ARG A 125 0.01 -16.21 -13.64
C ARG A 125 -0.45 -14.85 -13.10
N PHE A 126 -0.87 -14.01 -14.03
CA PHE A 126 -1.54 -12.75 -13.75
C PHE A 126 -2.85 -12.69 -14.51
N GLU A 127 -3.91 -12.32 -13.84
CA GLU A 127 -5.26 -12.21 -14.39
C GLU A 127 -5.87 -10.88 -14.00
N MET A 128 -6.76 -10.36 -14.82
CA MET A 128 -7.44 -9.09 -14.57
C MET A 128 -8.88 -9.15 -15.05
N GLY A 129 -9.72 -8.30 -14.45
CA GLY A 129 -11.10 -8.07 -14.86
C GLY A 129 -12.12 -8.95 -14.14
N GLU A 130 -13.38 -8.80 -14.54
CA GLU A 130 -14.51 -9.60 -14.04
C GLU A 130 -15.39 -10.02 -15.22
N PRO A 131 -15.42 -11.31 -15.62
CA PRO A 131 -14.63 -12.42 -15.01
C PRO A 131 -13.12 -12.25 -15.22
N LEU A 132 -12.33 -12.87 -14.35
CA LEU A 132 -10.87 -12.87 -14.48
C LEU A 132 -10.43 -13.49 -15.83
N ALA A 133 -9.53 -12.80 -16.50
CA ALA A 133 -8.92 -13.26 -17.74
C ALA A 133 -7.40 -13.14 -17.65
N GLY A 134 -6.69 -14.13 -18.19
CA GLY A 134 -5.24 -14.12 -18.22
C GLY A 134 -4.71 -12.93 -19.01
N VAL A 135 -3.80 -12.18 -18.42
CA VAL A 135 -3.12 -11.01 -19.00
C VAL A 135 -1.62 -11.21 -18.83
N GLU A 136 -0.88 -10.98 -19.90
CA GLU A 136 0.59 -10.97 -19.80
C GLU A 136 1.02 -9.66 -19.16
N PRO A 137 1.71 -9.68 -17.98
CA PRO A 137 2.24 -8.45 -17.40
C PRO A 137 3.41 -7.92 -18.25
N ASP A 138 3.60 -6.61 -18.24
CA ASP A 138 4.72 -5.99 -19.00
C ASP A 138 6.09 -6.48 -18.50
N SER A 139 6.21 -6.69 -17.20
CA SER A 139 7.36 -7.32 -16.56
C SER A 139 7.07 -7.74 -15.13
N PHE A 140 7.90 -8.61 -14.59
CA PHE A 140 7.91 -8.92 -13.16
C PHE A 140 9.33 -9.12 -12.65
N VAL A 141 9.50 -8.90 -11.34
CA VAL A 141 10.78 -9.08 -10.65
C VAL A 141 10.53 -9.86 -9.37
N VAL A 142 11.21 -11.01 -9.26
CA VAL A 142 11.23 -11.80 -8.03
C VAL A 142 12.57 -11.56 -7.34
N ASN A 143 12.51 -11.11 -6.10
CA ASN A 143 13.66 -11.00 -5.21
C ASN A 143 13.41 -11.84 -3.97
N ASP A 144 14.46 -12.07 -3.19
CA ASP A 144 14.31 -12.66 -1.87
C ASP A 144 13.38 -11.79 -1.02
N GLY A 145 12.24 -12.37 -0.62
CA GLY A 145 11.22 -11.69 0.19
C GLY A 145 10.31 -10.71 -0.55
N SER A 146 10.31 -10.66 -1.89
CA SER A 146 9.33 -9.84 -2.62
C SER A 146 9.12 -10.25 -4.07
N LEU A 147 7.89 -10.10 -4.54
CA LEU A 147 7.49 -10.11 -5.95
C LEU A 147 6.96 -8.72 -6.32
N VAL A 148 7.41 -8.19 -7.45
CA VAL A 148 6.83 -6.98 -8.05
C VAL A 148 6.36 -7.31 -9.45
N VAL A 149 5.10 -7.03 -9.76
CA VAL A 149 4.50 -7.21 -11.08
C VAL A 149 4.14 -5.84 -11.63
N PHE A 150 4.57 -5.54 -12.86
CA PHE A 150 4.34 -4.30 -13.57
C PHE A 150 3.40 -4.54 -14.74
N PHE A 151 2.36 -3.72 -14.87
CA PHE A 151 1.35 -3.82 -15.91
C PHE A 151 0.89 -2.45 -16.45
N PRO A 152 1.82 -1.55 -16.84
CA PRO A 152 1.47 -0.23 -17.35
C PRO A 152 0.65 -0.28 -18.64
N SER A 153 0.73 -1.36 -19.41
CA SER A 153 -0.11 -1.57 -20.61
C SER A 153 -1.57 -1.87 -20.29
N ASN A 154 -1.85 -2.34 -19.06
CA ASN A 154 -3.19 -2.69 -18.57
C ASN A 154 -3.41 -2.15 -17.15
N PRO A 155 -3.37 -0.83 -16.92
CA PRO A 155 -3.44 -0.28 -15.57
C PRO A 155 -4.83 -0.47 -14.96
N VAL A 156 -4.87 -0.69 -13.64
CA VAL A 156 -6.09 -0.56 -12.84
C VAL A 156 -6.40 0.92 -12.71
N HIS A 157 -7.48 1.37 -13.34
CA HIS A 157 -7.81 2.80 -13.44
C HIS A 157 -9.33 3.01 -13.47
N PRO A 158 -9.88 4.11 -12.92
CA PRO A 158 -11.31 4.37 -12.91
C PRO A 158 -11.99 4.38 -14.30
N ALA A 159 -11.23 4.69 -15.36
CA ALA A 159 -11.73 4.68 -16.73
C ALA A 159 -11.65 3.29 -17.41
N THR A 160 -11.03 2.31 -16.79
CA THR A 160 -10.96 0.93 -17.25
C THR A 160 -11.79 0.06 -16.32
N ASN A 161 -12.62 -0.84 -16.84
CA ASN A 161 -13.37 -1.78 -15.99
C ASN A 161 -12.49 -2.90 -15.41
N GLN A 162 -11.19 -2.68 -15.27
CA GLN A 162 -10.19 -3.65 -14.81
C GLN A 162 -9.80 -3.36 -13.34
N TRP A 163 -10.67 -3.70 -12.43
CA TRP A 163 -10.57 -3.31 -11.01
C TRP A 163 -10.10 -4.44 -10.10
N ALA A 164 -9.92 -5.65 -10.63
CA ALA A 164 -9.58 -6.83 -9.85
C ALA A 164 -8.40 -7.59 -10.47
N PRO A 165 -7.16 -7.19 -10.19
CA PRO A 165 -6.01 -8.02 -10.53
C PRO A 165 -5.89 -9.21 -9.56
N SER A 166 -5.59 -10.39 -10.12
CA SER A 166 -5.29 -11.62 -9.40
C SER A 166 -3.92 -12.15 -9.80
N LEU A 167 -3.14 -12.56 -8.82
CA LEU A 167 -1.81 -13.14 -9.00
C LEU A 167 -1.81 -14.58 -8.48
N SER A 168 -1.42 -15.53 -9.32
CA SER A 168 -1.14 -16.89 -8.87
C SER A 168 0.34 -17.06 -8.61
N LEU A 169 0.66 -17.58 -7.44
CA LEU A 169 2.01 -17.77 -6.93
C LEU A 169 2.24 -19.25 -6.64
N GLY A 170 3.37 -19.79 -7.07
CA GLY A 170 3.80 -21.13 -6.74
C GLY A 170 4.96 -21.16 -5.74
N SER A 171 5.13 -22.31 -5.11
CA SER A 171 6.31 -22.64 -4.29
C SER A 171 6.61 -21.71 -3.11
N LEU A 172 5.63 -21.48 -2.24
CA LEU A 172 5.93 -20.96 -0.91
C LEU A 172 6.25 -22.15 0.01
N LEU A 173 7.47 -22.19 0.56
CA LEU A 173 7.86 -23.05 1.65
C LEU A 173 7.59 -22.32 2.97
N TYR A 174 6.78 -22.91 3.82
CA TYR A 174 6.54 -22.39 5.19
C TYR A 174 7.27 -23.22 6.22
#